data_c53e60c5cf841ca92c086c7e86a89647
#
_entry.id   c53e60c5cf841ca92c086c7e86a89647
#
_cell.length_a   1.000
_cell.length_b   1.000
_cell.length_c   1.000
_cell.angle_alpha   90.00
_cell.angle_beta   90.00
_cell.angle_gamma   90.00
#
_symmetry.space_group_name_H-M   'P 1'
#
loop_
_entity.id
_entity.type
_entity.pdbx_description
1 polymer ?
#
loop_
_entity_poly.entity_id
_entity_poly.type
_entity_poly.pdbx_seq_one_letter_code
_entity_poly.pdbx_strand_id
1 'polypeptide(L)'
;MKSLVILKGVSKLHKRFWIERERLENYLVDIDTVRKLYSNPELITPSRPVLNKSFGDTVYHRFLEIICLRMSRGCLIVIDPELEPCEVFETLAFIHGYRVFYVYQEPPQDFLKKPRKYNIPYYPMKRKTDMERDVQTIKSFDTTGKNIIKSFKELQDYWLDEIEKDQIFSDQGKILLISDLHSNLKLYGKLPDFKKYSKVIFFGDYIDGPEEGGSRKLMDKLVKSKTTKITWLEGNHELRLRRYLGYLMLKEFGKKGLADLLYSTLPEDFIKTTAKEFSNISGSQAKVYLERMNEKLKMFVILGGKYICTHSGLRFREQLDPRFIGNVVYGNRDMGRYDKEFSNLHKPLDLWSIHAHCKYFDSWEPQRYPRVVNLDPPSENEIVYGELVNGEVKICLVEK
;
A
#
# COMPACT_ATOMS: atom_id res chain seq x y z
N MET A 1 6.92 -0.87 3.58
CA MET A 1 6.85 -0.33 2.20
C MET A 1 5.85 -1.16 1.39
N LYS A 2 5.02 -0.52 0.56
CA LYS A 2 4.14 -1.22 -0.39
C LYS A 2 4.92 -1.52 -1.68
N SER A 3 4.77 -2.72 -2.24
CA SER A 3 5.54 -3.15 -3.41
C SER A 3 4.65 -3.65 -4.54
N LEU A 4 4.84 -3.10 -5.73
CA LEU A 4 4.27 -3.59 -6.96
C LEU A 4 5.38 -4.26 -7.78
N VAL A 5 5.23 -5.54 -8.06
CA VAL A 5 6.16 -6.30 -8.91
C VAL A 5 5.53 -6.49 -10.29
N ILE A 6 6.18 -6.01 -11.34
CA ILE A 6 5.72 -6.12 -12.72
C ILE A 6 6.58 -7.16 -13.44
N LEU A 7 5.92 -8.19 -13.98
CA LEU A 7 6.59 -9.23 -14.76
C LEU A 7 6.71 -8.79 -16.21
N LYS A 8 7.94 -8.57 -16.71
CA LYS A 8 8.24 -8.21 -18.09
C LYS A 8 9.00 -9.33 -18.78
N GLY A 9 8.44 -9.83 -19.87
CA GLY A 9 9.05 -10.90 -20.67
C GLY A 9 8.01 -11.54 -21.60
N VAL A 10 8.49 -12.21 -22.64
CA VAL A 10 7.62 -12.89 -23.62
C VAL A 10 7.22 -14.31 -23.21
N SER A 11 7.99 -14.94 -22.34
CA SER A 11 7.78 -16.34 -21.96
C SER A 11 6.88 -16.47 -20.75
N LYS A 12 5.64 -16.90 -20.93
CA LYS A 12 4.73 -17.23 -19.85
C LYS A 12 5.26 -18.37 -18.96
N LEU A 13 5.97 -19.33 -19.56
CA LEU A 13 6.56 -20.43 -18.79
C LEU A 13 7.58 -19.92 -17.78
N HIS A 14 8.47 -19.00 -18.18
CA HIS A 14 9.47 -18.44 -17.28
C HIS A 14 8.84 -17.56 -16.18
N LYS A 15 7.83 -16.74 -16.53
CA LYS A 15 7.10 -15.93 -15.57
C LYS A 15 6.39 -16.81 -14.54
N ARG A 16 5.69 -17.86 -15.01
CA ARG A 16 5.00 -18.82 -14.15
C ARG A 16 5.99 -19.57 -13.25
N PHE A 17 7.10 -20.05 -13.80
CA PHE A 17 8.15 -20.69 -13.02
C PHE A 17 8.71 -19.76 -11.95
N TRP A 18 8.92 -18.48 -12.23
CA TRP A 18 9.36 -17.51 -11.24
C TRP A 18 8.32 -17.36 -10.11
N ILE A 19 7.04 -17.22 -10.45
CA ILE A 19 5.94 -17.09 -9.47
C ILE A 19 5.88 -18.32 -8.56
N GLU A 20 5.90 -19.53 -9.14
CA GLU A 20 5.83 -20.80 -8.40
C GLU A 20 7.07 -20.99 -7.50
N ARG A 21 8.27 -20.70 -8.01
CA ARG A 21 9.51 -20.77 -7.25
C ARG A 21 9.49 -19.84 -6.04
N GLU A 22 9.00 -18.61 -6.22
CA GLU A 22 8.95 -17.60 -5.15
C GLU A 22 7.67 -17.70 -4.29
N ARG A 23 6.76 -18.64 -4.58
CA ARG A 23 5.48 -18.87 -3.88
C ARG A 23 4.60 -17.63 -3.81
N LEU A 24 4.41 -16.97 -4.95
CA LEU A 24 3.70 -15.70 -5.07
C LEU A 24 2.37 -15.81 -5.83
N GLU A 25 1.80 -17.01 -6.02
CA GLU A 25 0.58 -17.25 -6.77
C GLU A 25 -0.61 -16.44 -6.22
N ASN A 26 -0.72 -16.33 -4.90
CA ASN A 26 -1.80 -15.61 -4.24
C ASN A 26 -1.71 -14.07 -4.41
N TYR A 27 -0.55 -13.56 -4.80
CA TYR A 27 -0.30 -12.13 -5.01
C TYR A 27 -0.39 -11.73 -6.47
N LEU A 28 -0.45 -12.71 -7.37
CA LEU A 28 -0.51 -12.51 -8.80
C LEU A 28 -1.87 -11.98 -9.25
N VAL A 29 -1.85 -10.95 -10.09
CA VAL A 29 -2.95 -10.53 -10.96
C VAL A 29 -2.47 -10.71 -12.40
N ASP A 30 -3.01 -11.71 -13.09
CA ASP A 30 -2.66 -12.07 -14.46
C ASP A 30 -3.81 -11.70 -15.40
N ILE A 31 -3.51 -10.94 -16.46
CA ILE A 31 -4.50 -10.50 -17.44
C ILE A 31 -5.16 -11.67 -18.18
N ASP A 32 -4.44 -12.78 -18.36
CA ASP A 32 -5.01 -13.96 -19.00
C ASP A 32 -6.07 -14.65 -18.13
N THR A 33 -5.87 -14.63 -16.80
CA THR A 33 -6.88 -15.11 -15.87
C THR A 33 -8.14 -14.27 -15.97
N VAL A 34 -8.01 -12.94 -16.08
CA VAL A 34 -9.16 -12.04 -16.31
C VAL A 34 -9.83 -12.33 -17.65
N ARG A 35 -9.06 -12.53 -18.74
CA ARG A 35 -9.59 -12.90 -20.06
C ARG A 35 -10.44 -14.16 -20.02
N LYS A 36 -10.03 -15.18 -19.28
CA LYS A 36 -10.78 -16.42 -19.13
C LYS A 36 -12.17 -16.23 -18.53
N LEU A 37 -12.36 -15.22 -17.69
CA LEU A 37 -13.68 -14.90 -17.12
C LEU A 37 -14.69 -14.41 -18.16
N TYR A 38 -14.20 -13.86 -19.30
CA TYR A 38 -15.00 -13.33 -20.40
C TYR A 38 -14.98 -14.23 -21.64
N SER A 39 -14.30 -15.38 -21.59
CA SER A 39 -14.30 -16.35 -22.68
C SER A 39 -15.52 -17.27 -22.56
N ASN A 40 -16.11 -17.64 -23.72
CA ASN A 40 -17.18 -18.64 -23.72
C ASN A 40 -16.61 -20.00 -23.27
N PRO A 41 -17.09 -20.60 -22.17
CA PRO A 41 -16.60 -21.88 -21.68
C PRO A 41 -16.74 -23.03 -22.70
N GLU A 42 -17.71 -22.97 -23.60
CA GLU A 42 -17.88 -23.98 -24.67
C GLU A 42 -16.79 -23.91 -25.75
N LEU A 43 -16.12 -22.76 -25.87
CA LEU A 43 -15.01 -22.55 -26.82
C LEU A 43 -13.64 -22.74 -26.17
N ILE A 44 -13.59 -23.00 -24.87
CA ILE A 44 -12.36 -23.32 -24.15
C ILE A 44 -12.03 -24.79 -24.37
N THR A 45 -11.46 -25.11 -25.51
CA THR A 45 -10.72 -26.37 -25.61
C THR A 45 -9.41 -26.22 -24.81
N PRO A 46 -8.87 -27.30 -24.23
CA PRO A 46 -7.59 -27.24 -23.49
C PRO A 46 -6.45 -26.60 -24.27
N SER A 47 -6.61 -26.51 -25.60
CA SER A 47 -5.61 -25.98 -26.53
C SER A 47 -5.91 -24.58 -27.08
N ARG A 48 -7.12 -24.02 -26.94
CA ARG A 48 -7.48 -22.73 -27.57
C ARG A 48 -8.67 -22.04 -26.90
N PRO A 49 -8.47 -21.16 -25.93
CA PRO A 49 -9.50 -20.18 -25.61
C PRO A 49 -9.61 -19.19 -26.78
N VAL A 50 -10.70 -19.24 -27.51
CA VAL A 50 -11.01 -18.22 -28.54
C VAL A 50 -11.56 -16.99 -27.82
N LEU A 51 -10.71 -15.98 -27.67
CA LEU A 51 -11.12 -14.68 -27.15
C LEU A 51 -11.75 -13.86 -28.26
N ASN A 52 -12.95 -13.39 -28.03
CA ASN A 52 -13.56 -12.39 -28.87
C ASN A 52 -12.79 -11.08 -28.73
N LYS A 53 -12.22 -10.55 -29.80
CA LYS A 53 -11.47 -9.29 -29.79
C LYS A 53 -12.29 -8.09 -29.28
N SER A 54 -13.64 -8.17 -29.38
CA SER A 54 -14.55 -7.13 -28.89
C SER A 54 -14.54 -6.93 -27.36
N PHE A 55 -13.98 -7.85 -26.60
CA PHE A 55 -13.88 -7.75 -25.13
C PHE A 55 -12.52 -7.22 -24.62
N GLY A 56 -11.61 -6.83 -25.49
CA GLY A 56 -10.26 -6.40 -25.10
C GLY A 56 -10.27 -5.25 -24.09
N ASP A 57 -11.03 -4.21 -24.38
CA ASP A 57 -11.15 -3.02 -23.50
C ASP A 57 -11.83 -3.38 -22.16
N THR A 58 -12.88 -4.23 -22.18
CA THR A 58 -13.56 -4.69 -20.96
C THR A 58 -12.63 -5.52 -20.10
N VAL A 59 -11.86 -6.43 -20.68
CA VAL A 59 -10.88 -7.25 -19.96
C VAL A 59 -9.81 -6.37 -19.32
N TYR A 60 -9.27 -5.40 -20.09
CA TYR A 60 -8.25 -4.50 -19.60
C TYR A 60 -8.77 -3.60 -18.46
N HIS A 61 -9.98 -3.05 -18.62
CA HIS A 61 -10.63 -2.27 -17.57
C HIS A 61 -10.82 -3.09 -16.28
N ARG A 62 -11.29 -4.33 -16.40
CA ARG A 62 -11.46 -5.23 -15.25
C ARG A 62 -10.13 -5.62 -14.61
N PHE A 63 -9.10 -5.80 -15.40
CA PHE A 63 -7.76 -6.05 -14.90
C PHE A 63 -7.24 -4.87 -14.05
N LEU A 64 -7.41 -3.64 -14.51
CA LEU A 64 -7.07 -2.43 -13.76
C LEU A 64 -7.89 -2.29 -12.48
N GLU A 65 -9.18 -2.60 -12.55
CA GLU A 65 -10.07 -2.57 -11.39
C GLU A 65 -9.62 -3.52 -10.27
N ILE A 66 -9.25 -4.76 -10.63
CA ILE A 66 -8.71 -5.74 -9.68
C ILE A 66 -7.40 -5.24 -9.06
N ILE A 67 -6.52 -4.64 -9.86
CA ILE A 67 -5.26 -4.05 -9.37
C ILE A 67 -5.55 -2.93 -8.37
N CYS A 68 -6.43 -1.99 -8.71
CA CYS A 68 -6.82 -0.89 -7.81
C CYS A 68 -7.41 -1.40 -6.49
N LEU A 69 -8.30 -2.41 -6.55
CA LEU A 69 -8.88 -3.03 -5.37
C LEU A 69 -7.81 -3.68 -4.49
N ARG A 70 -6.85 -4.39 -5.08
CA ARG A 70 -5.74 -4.99 -4.33
C ARG A 70 -4.80 -3.93 -3.77
N MET A 71 -4.49 -2.86 -4.52
CA MET A 71 -3.67 -1.75 -4.05
C MET A 71 -4.32 -1.01 -2.88
N SER A 72 -5.65 -0.99 -2.80
CA SER A 72 -6.35 -0.36 -1.68
C SER A 72 -6.35 -1.20 -0.40
N ARG A 73 -5.94 -2.46 -0.42
CA ARG A 73 -6.00 -3.38 0.72
C ARG A 73 -4.74 -4.18 0.98
N GLY A 74 -3.84 -4.28 0.01
CA GLY A 74 -2.63 -5.10 0.09
C GLY A 74 -1.36 -4.30 0.24
N CYS A 75 -0.24 -5.00 0.29
CA CYS A 75 1.09 -4.38 0.30
C CYS A 75 2.04 -4.98 -0.71
N LEU A 76 1.83 -6.22 -1.07
CA LEU A 76 2.52 -6.87 -2.17
C LEU A 76 1.52 -7.23 -3.25
N ILE A 77 1.80 -6.78 -4.47
CA ILE A 77 1.04 -7.15 -5.66
C ILE A 77 2.04 -7.53 -6.73
N VAL A 78 1.79 -8.64 -7.38
CA VAL A 78 2.54 -9.08 -8.56
C VAL A 78 1.59 -9.01 -9.74
N ILE A 79 1.99 -8.39 -10.84
CA ILE A 79 1.18 -8.30 -12.04
C ILE A 79 1.89 -8.90 -13.24
N ASP A 80 1.15 -9.63 -14.05
CA ASP A 80 1.55 -10.01 -15.41
C ASP A 80 0.67 -9.29 -16.44
N PRO A 81 1.09 -8.11 -16.91
CA PRO A 81 0.35 -7.32 -17.88
C PRO A 81 0.65 -7.77 -19.32
N GLU A 82 1.39 -8.86 -19.52
CA GLU A 82 1.94 -9.27 -20.82
C GLU A 82 2.80 -8.17 -21.47
N LEU A 83 2.32 -7.59 -22.57
CA LEU A 83 3.01 -6.56 -23.35
C LEU A 83 2.42 -5.17 -23.14
N GLU A 84 1.42 -5.04 -22.28
CA GLU A 84 0.78 -3.74 -22.00
C GLU A 84 1.82 -2.74 -21.47
N PRO A 85 1.65 -1.45 -21.80
CA PRO A 85 2.51 -0.38 -21.30
C PRO A 85 2.56 -0.33 -19.77
N CYS A 86 3.75 -0.11 -19.20
CA CYS A 86 3.93 -0.10 -17.74
C CYS A 86 3.48 1.21 -17.09
N GLU A 87 3.38 2.31 -17.85
CA GLU A 87 3.13 3.66 -17.33
C GLU A 87 1.83 3.78 -16.55
N VAL A 88 0.81 3.00 -16.95
CA VAL A 88 -0.49 2.97 -16.23
C VAL A 88 -0.28 2.36 -14.84
N PHE A 89 0.47 1.27 -14.74
CA PHE A 89 0.72 0.59 -13.47
C PHE A 89 1.68 1.39 -12.58
N GLU A 90 2.67 2.06 -13.15
CA GLU A 90 3.55 2.99 -12.46
C GLU A 90 2.76 4.18 -11.90
N THR A 91 1.79 4.70 -12.66
CA THR A 91 0.89 5.78 -12.23
C THR A 91 0.00 5.33 -11.08
N LEU A 92 -0.60 4.15 -11.15
CA LEU A 92 -1.39 3.59 -10.06
C LEU A 92 -0.52 3.35 -8.81
N ALA A 93 0.68 2.82 -9.00
CA ALA A 93 1.64 2.62 -7.91
C ALA A 93 1.98 3.95 -7.22
N PHE A 94 2.26 5.00 -7.98
CA PHE A 94 2.51 6.34 -7.46
C PHE A 94 1.33 6.87 -6.63
N ILE A 95 0.10 6.76 -7.14
CA ILE A 95 -1.12 7.21 -6.45
C ILE A 95 -1.30 6.46 -5.11
N HIS A 96 -1.13 5.15 -5.12
CA HIS A 96 -1.34 4.31 -3.94
C HIS A 96 -0.12 4.22 -3.00
N GLY A 97 1.00 4.88 -3.33
CA GLY A 97 2.23 4.87 -2.54
C GLY A 97 3.00 3.56 -2.60
N TYR A 98 2.94 2.86 -3.73
CA TYR A 98 3.71 1.65 -3.98
C TYR A 98 5.06 1.97 -4.62
N ARG A 99 6.09 1.24 -4.23
CA ARG A 99 7.34 1.19 -4.98
C ARG A 99 7.25 0.11 -6.05
N VAL A 100 7.70 0.44 -7.25
CA VAL A 100 7.64 -0.46 -8.41
C VAL A 100 8.95 -1.22 -8.52
N PHE A 101 8.82 -2.54 -8.71
CA PHE A 101 9.91 -3.46 -9.02
C PHE A 101 9.58 -4.21 -10.30
N TYR A 102 10.61 -4.59 -11.03
CA TYR A 102 10.45 -5.34 -12.26
C TYR A 102 11.20 -6.66 -12.18
N VAL A 103 10.53 -7.73 -12.59
CA VAL A 103 11.17 -8.99 -12.95
C VAL A 103 11.30 -9.00 -14.47
N TYR A 104 12.48 -8.62 -14.93
CA TYR A 104 12.75 -8.56 -16.36
C TYR A 104 13.36 -9.87 -16.84
N GLN A 105 12.78 -10.44 -17.90
CA GLN A 105 13.21 -11.67 -18.51
C GLN A 105 13.49 -11.43 -19.98
N GLU A 106 14.75 -11.53 -20.36
CA GLU A 106 15.13 -11.45 -21.77
C GLU A 106 14.49 -12.56 -22.58
N PRO A 107 14.08 -12.27 -23.84
CA PRO A 107 13.60 -13.30 -24.74
C PRO A 107 14.70 -14.35 -24.98
N PRO A 108 14.43 -15.65 -24.78
CA PRO A 108 15.41 -16.69 -25.07
C PRO A 108 15.87 -16.64 -26.54
N GLN A 109 17.13 -16.98 -26.82
CA GLN A 109 17.69 -16.92 -28.15
C GLN A 109 16.94 -17.78 -29.16
N ASP A 110 16.37 -18.91 -28.73
CA ASP A 110 15.60 -19.82 -29.56
C ASP A 110 14.08 -19.55 -29.58
N PHE A 111 13.64 -18.45 -28.93
CA PHE A 111 12.22 -18.11 -28.76
C PHE A 111 11.44 -18.07 -30.07
N LEU A 112 11.97 -17.37 -31.09
CA LEU A 112 11.34 -17.25 -32.40
C LEU A 112 11.38 -18.57 -33.23
N LYS A 113 12.34 -19.45 -32.92
CA LYS A 113 12.48 -20.76 -33.59
C LYS A 113 11.58 -21.82 -32.97
N LYS A 114 11.39 -21.77 -31.66
CA LYS A 114 10.66 -22.80 -30.89
C LYS A 114 9.64 -22.16 -29.89
N PRO A 115 8.70 -21.33 -30.36
CA PRO A 115 7.81 -20.58 -29.42
C PRO A 115 6.93 -21.50 -28.57
N ARG A 116 6.55 -22.68 -29.06
CA ARG A 116 5.75 -23.66 -28.28
C ARG A 116 6.46 -24.19 -27.07
N LYS A 117 7.80 -24.24 -27.08
CA LYS A 117 8.61 -24.64 -25.88
C LYS A 117 8.38 -23.74 -24.68
N TYR A 118 7.99 -22.49 -24.90
CA TYR A 118 7.82 -21.46 -23.87
C TYR A 118 6.36 -21.30 -23.41
N ASN A 119 5.51 -22.28 -23.78
CA ASN A 119 4.12 -22.38 -23.35
C ASN A 119 3.35 -21.05 -23.50
N ILE A 120 3.33 -20.52 -24.75
CA ILE A 120 2.63 -19.31 -25.07
C ILE A 120 1.31 -19.69 -25.72
N PRO A 121 0.18 -19.67 -24.99
CA PRO A 121 -1.10 -20.27 -25.43
C PRO A 121 -1.63 -19.68 -26.74
N TYR A 122 -1.31 -18.43 -27.05
CA TYR A 122 -1.84 -17.68 -28.21
C TYR A 122 -0.88 -17.59 -29.39
N TYR A 123 0.37 -18.02 -29.25
CA TYR A 123 1.39 -17.86 -30.27
C TYR A 123 1.21 -18.71 -31.53
N PRO A 124 0.55 -19.88 -31.50
CA PRO A 124 0.29 -20.60 -32.76
C PRO A 124 -0.54 -19.81 -33.78
N MET A 125 -1.26 -18.79 -33.35
CA MET A 125 -2.09 -17.93 -34.20
C MET A 125 -1.44 -16.57 -34.52
N LYS A 126 -0.34 -16.20 -33.87
CA LYS A 126 0.39 -14.98 -34.21
C LYS A 126 1.27 -15.22 -35.44
N ARG A 127 1.28 -14.22 -36.33
CA ARG A 127 2.23 -14.22 -37.46
C ARG A 127 3.65 -14.08 -36.90
N LYS A 128 4.64 -14.59 -37.63
CA LYS A 128 6.05 -14.47 -37.26
C LYS A 128 6.47 -13.01 -37.02
N THR A 129 5.96 -12.09 -37.84
CA THR A 129 6.17 -10.64 -37.72
C THR A 129 5.65 -10.05 -36.42
N ASP A 130 4.53 -10.56 -35.90
CA ASP A 130 3.98 -10.11 -34.64
C ASP A 130 4.84 -10.58 -33.44
N MET A 131 5.37 -11.81 -33.55
CA MET A 131 6.30 -12.36 -32.58
C MET A 131 7.64 -11.60 -32.56
N GLU A 132 8.16 -11.24 -33.70
CA GLU A 132 9.37 -10.43 -33.84
C GLU A 132 9.18 -9.05 -33.22
N ARG A 133 8.03 -8.43 -33.47
CA ARG A 133 7.65 -7.16 -32.83
C ARG A 133 7.56 -7.28 -31.28
N ASP A 134 6.94 -8.35 -30.77
CA ASP A 134 6.84 -8.60 -29.33
C ASP A 134 8.24 -8.76 -28.70
N VAL A 135 9.13 -9.52 -29.35
CA VAL A 135 10.53 -9.66 -28.91
C VAL A 135 11.25 -8.32 -28.93
N GLN A 136 11.04 -7.52 -29.98
CA GLN A 136 11.64 -6.19 -30.06
C GLN A 136 11.11 -5.26 -28.98
N THR A 137 9.80 -5.29 -28.69
CA THR A 137 9.17 -4.52 -27.61
C THR A 137 9.77 -4.86 -26.25
N ILE A 138 10.04 -6.15 -25.97
CA ILE A 138 10.69 -6.54 -24.71
C ILE A 138 12.16 -6.09 -24.68
N LYS A 139 12.90 -6.27 -25.77
CA LYS A 139 14.31 -5.85 -25.86
C LYS A 139 14.50 -4.34 -25.75
N SER A 140 13.53 -3.56 -26.21
CA SER A 140 13.53 -2.10 -26.08
C SER A 140 13.09 -1.61 -24.70
N PHE A 141 12.77 -2.52 -23.74
CA PHE A 141 12.42 -2.11 -22.38
C PHE A 141 13.63 -1.49 -21.70
N ASP A 142 13.52 -0.20 -21.46
CA ASP A 142 14.57 0.54 -20.75
C ASP A 142 14.56 0.20 -19.27
N THR A 143 15.66 -0.37 -18.80
CA THR A 143 15.87 -0.73 -17.39
C THR A 143 16.55 0.38 -16.59
N THR A 144 16.95 1.47 -17.24
CA THR A 144 17.65 2.59 -16.59
C THR A 144 16.77 3.24 -15.51
N GLY A 145 17.29 3.35 -14.31
CA GLY A 145 16.56 3.93 -13.17
C GLY A 145 15.42 3.06 -12.61
N LYS A 146 15.23 1.83 -13.10
CA LYS A 146 14.21 0.90 -12.62
C LYS A 146 14.78 -0.08 -11.59
N ASN A 147 13.96 -0.43 -10.59
CA ASN A 147 14.32 -1.45 -9.59
C ASN A 147 14.12 -2.84 -10.19
N ILE A 148 15.17 -3.41 -10.75
CA ILE A 148 15.13 -4.77 -11.31
C ILE A 148 15.48 -5.77 -10.21
N ILE A 149 14.65 -6.81 -10.05
CA ILE A 149 14.87 -7.91 -9.11
C ILE A 149 14.87 -9.25 -9.84
N LYS A 150 15.68 -10.19 -9.37
CA LYS A 150 15.77 -11.56 -9.89
C LYS A 150 15.06 -12.58 -9.01
N SER A 151 14.87 -12.25 -7.73
CA SER A 151 14.25 -13.12 -6.73
C SER A 151 13.41 -12.31 -5.75
N PHE A 152 12.52 -12.99 -5.04
CA PHE A 152 11.78 -12.39 -3.93
C PHE A 152 12.71 -12.04 -2.76
N LYS A 153 13.80 -12.77 -2.59
CA LYS A 153 14.83 -12.48 -1.59
C LYS A 153 15.42 -11.07 -1.78
N GLU A 154 15.73 -10.68 -3.02
CA GLU A 154 16.21 -9.31 -3.30
C GLU A 154 15.19 -8.23 -2.91
N LEU A 155 13.89 -8.50 -3.11
CA LEU A 155 12.83 -7.61 -2.64
C LEU A 155 12.80 -7.53 -1.11
N GLN A 156 12.96 -8.67 -0.42
CA GLN A 156 13.01 -8.71 1.04
C GLN A 156 14.23 -7.97 1.58
N ASP A 157 15.40 -8.16 0.98
CA ASP A 157 16.64 -7.47 1.37
C ASP A 157 16.49 -5.96 1.20
N TYR A 158 15.95 -5.52 0.06
CA TYR A 158 15.63 -4.10 -0.15
C TYR A 158 14.68 -3.57 0.94
N TRP A 159 13.72 -4.35 1.35
CA TRP A 159 12.76 -4.01 2.39
C TRP A 159 13.43 -3.86 3.76
N LEU A 160 14.32 -4.79 4.11
CA LEU A 160 15.07 -4.73 5.36
C LEU A 160 15.96 -3.50 5.41
N ASP A 161 16.63 -3.18 4.32
CA ASP A 161 17.44 -1.94 4.22
C ASP A 161 16.62 -0.66 4.45
N GLU A 162 15.39 -0.60 3.91
CA GLU A 162 14.50 0.54 4.12
C GLU A 162 14.00 0.62 5.58
N ILE A 163 13.73 -0.54 6.20
CA ILE A 163 13.36 -0.62 7.62
C ILE A 163 14.49 -0.12 8.50
N GLU A 164 15.72 -0.53 8.24
CA GLU A 164 16.90 -0.07 8.99
C GLU A 164 17.11 1.43 8.87
N LYS A 165 16.94 2.01 7.67
CA LYS A 165 17.03 3.46 7.46
C LYS A 165 15.93 4.23 8.18
N ASP A 166 14.74 3.65 8.29
CA ASP A 166 13.59 4.29 8.96
C ASP A 166 13.55 4.02 10.47
N GLN A 167 14.45 3.18 10.99
CA GLN A 167 14.53 2.90 12.42
C GLN A 167 14.91 4.16 13.20
N ILE A 168 14.12 4.46 14.23
CA ILE A 168 14.38 5.59 15.13
C ILE A 168 15.16 5.06 16.33
N PHE A 169 16.43 5.38 16.38
CA PHE A 169 17.26 5.14 17.55
C PHE A 169 16.96 6.24 18.56
N SER A 170 16.19 5.93 19.59
CA SER A 170 15.94 6.87 20.69
C SER A 170 16.92 6.61 21.84
N ASP A 171 18.11 7.11 21.72
CA ASP A 171 19.08 6.94 22.83
C ASP A 171 18.77 7.84 24.04
N GLN A 172 18.07 8.93 23.86
CA GLN A 172 17.74 9.82 24.96
C GLN A 172 16.59 10.76 24.61
N GLY A 173 15.51 10.73 25.36
CA GLY A 173 14.46 11.74 25.31
C GLY A 173 13.04 11.17 25.31
N LYS A 174 12.10 12.06 25.60
CA LYS A 174 10.68 11.73 25.56
C LYS A 174 10.18 11.63 24.12
N ILE A 175 9.44 10.58 23.80
CA ILE A 175 8.72 10.44 22.53
C ILE A 175 7.23 10.61 22.78
N LEU A 176 6.59 11.45 21.98
CA LEU A 176 5.14 11.63 22.00
C LEU A 176 4.51 10.74 20.94
N LEU A 177 3.53 9.94 21.34
CA LEU A 177 2.76 9.01 20.52
C LEU A 177 1.32 9.52 20.46
N ILE A 178 0.78 9.82 19.29
CA ILE A 178 -0.54 10.45 19.12
C ILE A 178 -1.42 9.53 18.28
N SER A 179 -2.59 9.17 18.83
CA SER A 179 -3.58 8.35 18.15
C SER A 179 -4.28 9.08 16.98
N ASP A 180 -5.32 8.47 16.48
CA ASP A 180 -6.18 8.95 15.39
C ASP A 180 -6.75 10.34 15.71
N LEU A 181 -6.68 11.24 14.74
CA LEU A 181 -7.12 12.64 14.89
C LEU A 181 -8.52 12.91 14.31
N HIS A 182 -8.90 12.19 13.28
CA HIS A 182 -10.18 12.33 12.58
C HIS A 182 -10.61 13.79 12.40
N SER A 183 -9.75 14.59 11.78
CA SER A 183 -10.00 16.03 11.51
C SER A 183 -10.20 16.93 12.75
N ASN A 184 -10.00 16.44 13.95
CA ASN A 184 -10.31 17.16 15.17
C ASN A 184 -9.21 18.19 15.54
N LEU A 185 -9.31 19.39 14.98
CA LEU A 185 -8.35 20.48 15.22
C LEU A 185 -8.40 21.02 16.64
N LYS A 186 -9.55 20.94 17.30
CA LYS A 186 -9.71 21.41 18.69
C LYS A 186 -8.91 20.52 19.64
N LEU A 187 -9.04 19.21 19.49
CA LEU A 187 -8.24 18.24 20.25
C LEU A 187 -6.76 18.32 19.86
N TYR A 188 -6.45 18.48 18.58
CA TYR A 188 -5.06 18.72 18.15
C TYR A 188 -4.43 19.93 18.87
N GLY A 189 -5.21 21.01 19.07
CA GLY A 189 -4.76 22.21 19.80
C GLY A 189 -4.51 21.99 21.29
N LYS A 190 -5.07 20.92 21.88
CA LYS A 190 -4.88 20.56 23.30
C LYS A 190 -3.70 19.60 23.53
N LEU A 191 -3.09 19.08 22.47
CA LEU A 191 -1.92 18.20 22.58
C LEU A 191 -0.74 18.91 23.24
N PRO A 192 0.15 18.17 23.92
CA PRO A 192 1.35 18.74 24.53
C PRO A 192 2.23 19.49 23.53
N ASP A 193 2.99 20.48 24.00
CA ASP A 193 3.95 21.20 23.15
C ASP A 193 5.03 20.23 22.63
N PHE A 194 5.04 20.03 21.32
CA PHE A 194 5.95 19.10 20.62
C PHE A 194 7.44 19.45 20.82
N LYS A 195 7.76 20.69 21.20
CA LYS A 195 9.14 21.10 21.47
C LYS A 195 9.75 20.34 22.64
N LYS A 196 8.92 19.86 23.58
CA LYS A 196 9.35 19.13 24.78
C LYS A 196 9.77 17.69 24.51
N TYR A 197 9.54 17.18 23.29
CA TYR A 197 9.80 15.79 22.90
C TYR A 197 10.94 15.72 21.88
N SER A 198 11.72 14.67 21.96
CA SER A 198 12.76 14.38 20.96
C SER A 198 12.16 13.94 19.64
N LYS A 199 11.04 13.21 19.68
CA LYS A 199 10.30 12.70 18.54
C LYS A 199 8.80 12.74 18.80
N VAL A 200 8.01 12.92 17.75
CA VAL A 200 6.54 12.84 17.76
C VAL A 200 6.09 11.86 16.69
N ILE A 201 5.26 10.91 17.04
CA ILE A 201 4.73 9.90 16.12
C ILE A 201 3.22 9.99 16.11
N PHE A 202 2.67 10.23 14.94
CA PHE A 202 1.24 10.18 14.68
C PHE A 202 0.89 8.83 14.04
N PHE A 203 -0.18 8.21 14.52
CA PHE A 203 -0.53 6.83 14.18
C PHE A 203 -1.47 6.68 12.98
N GLY A 204 -1.76 7.72 12.22
CA GLY A 204 -2.65 7.67 11.04
C GLY A 204 -4.01 8.29 11.31
N ASP A 205 -4.91 8.15 10.35
CA ASP A 205 -6.29 8.63 10.38
C ASP A 205 -6.40 10.11 10.82
N TYR A 206 -5.69 10.97 10.08
CA TYR A 206 -5.67 12.43 10.35
C TYR A 206 -6.93 13.11 9.86
N ILE A 207 -7.62 12.50 8.91
CA ILE A 207 -8.72 13.05 8.14
C ILE A 207 -10.02 12.28 8.38
N ASP A 208 -11.08 12.75 7.71
CA ASP A 208 -12.36 12.05 7.65
C ASP A 208 -13.08 12.01 9.01
N GLY A 209 -13.24 13.17 9.61
CA GLY A 209 -13.91 13.37 10.87
C GLY A 209 -14.94 14.49 10.82
N PRO A 210 -15.58 14.78 11.96
CA PRO A 210 -16.75 15.65 12.02
C PRO A 210 -16.45 17.16 11.85
N GLU A 211 -15.19 17.59 11.97
CA GLU A 211 -14.84 19.01 11.90
C GLU A 211 -14.62 19.46 10.46
N GLU A 212 -15.50 20.34 9.97
CA GLU A 212 -15.43 20.87 8.61
C GLU A 212 -14.11 21.66 8.37
N GLY A 213 -13.44 21.36 7.27
CA GLY A 213 -12.14 21.93 6.92
C GLY A 213 -10.96 21.38 7.73
N GLY A 214 -11.19 20.46 8.66
CA GLY A 214 -10.17 19.86 9.51
C GLY A 214 -9.23 18.97 8.74
N SER A 215 -9.75 18.12 7.86
CA SER A 215 -8.98 17.21 7.01
C SER A 215 -7.96 17.97 6.17
N ARG A 216 -8.39 19.02 5.49
CA ARG A 216 -7.51 19.84 4.66
C ARG A 216 -6.41 20.49 5.48
N LYS A 217 -6.74 21.09 6.62
CA LYS A 217 -5.77 21.77 7.48
C LYS A 217 -4.72 20.83 8.05
N LEU A 218 -5.09 19.60 8.46
CA LEU A 218 -4.16 18.61 8.96
C LEU A 218 -3.24 18.08 7.84
N MET A 219 -3.80 17.79 6.66
CA MET A 219 -2.99 17.38 5.51
C MET A 219 -2.04 18.49 5.03
N ASP A 220 -2.46 19.76 5.07
CA ASP A 220 -1.58 20.89 4.79
C ASP A 220 -0.40 20.97 5.77
N LYS A 221 -0.63 20.70 7.06
CA LYS A 221 0.45 20.61 8.06
C LYS A 221 1.43 19.49 7.73
N LEU A 222 0.94 18.31 7.37
CA LEU A 222 1.76 17.18 6.95
C LEU A 222 2.61 17.55 5.73
N VAL A 223 1.97 18.03 4.67
CA VAL A 223 2.63 18.38 3.39
C VAL A 223 3.68 19.49 3.58
N LYS A 224 3.37 20.50 4.39
CA LYS A 224 4.26 21.65 4.64
C LYS A 224 5.33 21.39 5.70
N SER A 225 5.22 20.31 6.47
CA SER A 225 6.18 20.00 7.52
C SER A 225 7.58 19.78 6.94
N LYS A 226 8.58 20.51 7.42
CA LYS A 226 9.99 20.35 7.06
C LYS A 226 10.81 19.66 8.15
N THR A 227 10.19 19.37 9.30
CA THR A 227 10.91 18.78 10.42
C THR A 227 10.99 17.27 10.32
N THR A 228 12.15 16.71 10.60
CA THR A 228 12.38 15.27 10.76
C THR A 228 11.96 14.78 12.15
N LYS A 229 11.59 15.68 13.04
CA LYS A 229 11.14 15.38 14.40
C LYS A 229 9.78 14.65 14.41
N ILE A 230 8.93 14.90 13.42
CA ILE A 230 7.59 14.31 13.33
C ILE A 230 7.60 13.16 12.34
N THR A 231 7.12 12.01 12.76
CA THR A 231 6.86 10.84 11.92
C THR A 231 5.36 10.66 11.78
N TRP A 232 4.90 10.42 10.56
CA TRP A 232 3.50 10.25 10.22
C TRP A 232 3.29 8.83 9.72
N LEU A 233 2.48 8.03 10.41
CA LEU A 233 2.07 6.72 9.91
C LEU A 233 0.86 6.88 8.99
N GLU A 234 0.72 5.98 8.03
CA GLU A 234 -0.40 5.97 7.11
C GLU A 234 -1.56 5.17 7.70
N GLY A 235 -2.73 5.79 7.82
CA GLY A 235 -3.98 5.15 8.19
C GLY A 235 -4.81 4.77 6.95
N ASN A 236 -5.92 4.07 7.16
CA ASN A 236 -6.80 3.66 6.07
C ASN A 236 -7.61 4.83 5.47
N HIS A 237 -7.81 5.92 6.23
CA HIS A 237 -8.46 7.14 5.71
C HIS A 237 -7.56 7.87 4.71
N GLU A 238 -6.25 7.94 4.94
CA GLU A 238 -5.28 8.51 3.99
C GLU A 238 -5.27 7.77 2.66
N LEU A 239 -5.55 6.47 2.63
CA LEU A 239 -5.65 5.70 1.38
C LEU A 239 -6.89 6.08 0.55
N ARG A 240 -7.98 6.54 1.19
CA ARG A 240 -9.14 7.10 0.48
C ARG A 240 -8.76 8.43 -0.17
N LEU A 241 -8.06 9.30 0.57
CA LEU A 241 -7.59 10.58 0.06
C LEU A 241 -6.63 10.42 -1.12
N ARG A 242 -5.70 9.47 -1.07
CA ARG A 242 -4.81 9.17 -2.21
C ARG A 242 -5.60 8.89 -3.49
N ARG A 243 -6.64 8.05 -3.41
CA ARG A 243 -7.48 7.73 -4.57
C ARG A 243 -8.20 8.96 -5.11
N TYR A 244 -8.71 9.81 -4.23
CA TYR A 244 -9.37 11.05 -4.63
C TYR A 244 -8.40 12.06 -5.27
N LEU A 245 -7.24 12.25 -4.68
CA LEU A 245 -6.17 13.08 -5.27
C LEU A 245 -5.71 12.51 -6.63
N GLY A 246 -5.58 11.19 -6.73
CA GLY A 246 -5.30 10.51 -7.99
C GLY A 246 -6.38 10.76 -9.05
N TYR A 247 -7.66 10.70 -8.66
CA TYR A 247 -8.78 11.07 -9.53
C TYR A 247 -8.63 12.51 -10.06
N LEU A 248 -8.39 13.50 -9.19
CA LEU A 248 -8.24 14.89 -9.60
C LEU A 248 -7.06 15.08 -10.56
N MET A 249 -5.92 14.48 -10.23
CA MET A 249 -4.71 14.51 -11.06
C MET A 249 -4.97 13.91 -12.44
N LEU A 250 -5.51 12.70 -12.51
CA LEU A 250 -5.74 11.98 -13.77
C LEU A 250 -6.80 12.67 -14.63
N LYS A 251 -7.84 13.25 -14.01
CA LYS A 251 -8.87 14.01 -14.71
C LYS A 251 -8.28 15.22 -15.43
N GLU A 252 -7.42 16.01 -14.76
CA GLU A 252 -6.73 17.16 -15.35
C GLU A 252 -5.79 16.74 -16.48
N PHE A 253 -5.11 15.60 -16.34
CA PHE A 253 -4.19 15.09 -17.35
C PHE A 253 -4.87 14.28 -18.47
N GLY A 254 -6.19 14.33 -18.57
CA GLY A 254 -6.96 13.72 -19.66
C GLY A 254 -7.09 12.20 -19.59
N LYS A 255 -6.72 11.57 -18.47
CA LYS A 255 -6.81 10.11 -18.26
C LYS A 255 -8.16 9.70 -17.66
N LYS A 256 -9.27 10.09 -18.32
CA LYS A 256 -10.64 9.98 -17.79
C LYS A 256 -11.00 8.58 -17.31
N GLY A 257 -10.79 7.53 -18.12
CA GLY A 257 -11.17 6.16 -17.74
C GLY A 257 -10.50 5.68 -16.45
N LEU A 258 -9.22 6.00 -16.25
CA LEU A 258 -8.49 5.66 -15.03
C LEU A 258 -8.93 6.54 -13.84
N ALA A 259 -9.26 7.81 -14.09
CA ALA A 259 -9.82 8.69 -13.08
C ALA A 259 -11.16 8.17 -12.57
N ASP A 260 -12.09 7.84 -13.48
CA ASP A 260 -13.42 7.33 -13.14
C ASP A 260 -13.31 6.01 -12.34
N LEU A 261 -12.35 5.16 -12.69
CA LEU A 261 -12.06 3.93 -11.95
C LEU A 261 -11.66 4.22 -10.50
N LEU A 262 -10.76 5.15 -10.24
CA LEU A 262 -10.37 5.50 -8.88
C LEU A 262 -11.57 6.09 -8.10
N TYR A 263 -12.34 6.96 -8.74
CA TYR A 263 -13.50 7.59 -8.10
C TYR A 263 -14.57 6.58 -7.71
N SER A 264 -14.85 5.58 -8.55
CA SER A 264 -15.85 4.53 -8.29
C SER A 264 -15.51 3.63 -7.08
N THR A 265 -14.25 3.63 -6.64
CA THR A 265 -13.80 2.87 -5.45
C THR A 265 -13.91 3.66 -4.13
N LEU A 266 -14.33 4.92 -4.18
CA LEU A 266 -14.44 5.76 -2.99
C LEU A 266 -15.77 5.54 -2.26
N PRO A 267 -15.76 5.48 -0.92
CA PRO A 267 -16.98 5.44 -0.13
C PRO A 267 -17.82 6.72 -0.30
N GLU A 268 -19.13 6.58 -0.27
CA GLU A 268 -20.06 7.70 -0.47
C GLU A 268 -19.97 8.76 0.64
N ASP A 269 -19.78 8.32 1.88
CA ASP A 269 -19.56 9.19 3.05
C ASP A 269 -18.31 10.05 2.87
N PHE A 270 -17.19 9.45 2.47
CA PHE A 270 -15.95 10.18 2.16
C PHE A 270 -16.16 11.22 1.05
N ILE A 271 -16.91 10.89 0.00
CA ILE A 271 -17.20 11.82 -1.11
C ILE A 271 -18.03 13.01 -0.61
N LYS A 272 -19.00 12.78 0.27
CA LYS A 272 -19.88 13.82 0.80
C LYS A 272 -19.20 14.75 1.82
N THR A 273 -18.13 14.32 2.43
CA THR A 273 -17.39 15.04 3.49
C THR A 273 -16.00 15.46 3.05
N THR A 274 -15.00 14.63 3.32
CA THR A 274 -13.58 14.95 3.13
C THR A 274 -13.22 15.32 1.70
N ALA A 275 -13.78 14.64 0.67
CA ALA A 275 -13.48 14.95 -0.72
C ALA A 275 -13.88 16.40 -1.09
N LYS A 276 -14.95 16.95 -0.49
CA LYS A 276 -15.36 18.34 -0.72
C LYS A 276 -14.31 19.36 -0.28
N GLU A 277 -13.59 19.08 0.80
CA GLU A 277 -12.52 19.95 1.30
C GLU A 277 -11.35 20.09 0.32
N PHE A 278 -11.18 19.10 -0.57
CA PHE A 278 -10.14 19.05 -1.60
C PHE A 278 -10.66 19.32 -3.02
N SER A 279 -11.96 19.57 -3.20
CA SER A 279 -12.57 19.68 -4.54
C SER A 279 -12.08 20.87 -5.37
N ASN A 280 -11.55 21.90 -4.72
CA ASN A 280 -11.05 23.12 -5.33
C ASN A 280 -9.55 23.12 -5.66
N ILE A 281 -8.85 22.00 -5.42
CA ILE A 281 -7.43 21.89 -5.82
C ILE A 281 -7.31 21.44 -7.28
N SER A 282 -6.29 21.93 -7.97
CA SER A 282 -5.97 21.46 -9.32
C SER A 282 -5.35 20.05 -9.29
N GLY A 283 -5.38 19.36 -10.43
CA GLY A 283 -4.69 18.06 -10.56
C GLY A 283 -3.19 18.17 -10.31
N SER A 284 -2.57 19.27 -10.70
CA SER A 284 -1.16 19.57 -10.42
C SER A 284 -0.90 19.74 -8.92
N GLN A 285 -1.79 20.38 -8.18
CA GLN A 285 -1.72 20.45 -6.72
C GLN A 285 -1.95 19.08 -6.08
N ALA A 286 -2.91 18.31 -6.57
CA ALA A 286 -3.16 16.94 -6.12
C ALA A 286 -1.90 16.05 -6.27
N LYS A 287 -1.17 16.20 -7.38
CA LYS A 287 0.12 15.53 -7.59
C LYS A 287 1.14 15.89 -6.51
N VAL A 288 1.26 17.15 -6.16
CA VAL A 288 2.18 17.61 -5.08
C VAL A 288 1.80 16.99 -3.73
N TYR A 289 0.50 16.88 -3.42
CA TYR A 289 0.06 16.18 -2.21
C TYR A 289 0.49 14.71 -2.23
N LEU A 290 0.27 14.00 -3.35
CA LEU A 290 0.66 12.60 -3.50
C LEU A 290 2.17 12.41 -3.36
N GLU A 291 2.98 13.26 -3.97
CA GLU A 291 4.45 13.26 -3.83
C GLU A 291 4.85 13.37 -2.36
N ARG A 292 4.28 14.33 -1.64
CA ARG A 292 4.57 14.55 -0.21
C ARG A 292 4.05 13.43 0.69
N MET A 293 2.90 12.86 0.37
CA MET A 293 2.40 11.68 1.08
C MET A 293 3.33 10.48 0.87
N ASN A 294 3.84 10.27 -0.36
CA ASN A 294 4.79 9.20 -0.66
C ASN A 294 6.13 9.37 0.08
N GLU A 295 6.58 10.62 0.24
CA GLU A 295 7.80 10.94 0.96
C GLU A 295 7.66 10.75 2.49
N LYS A 296 6.52 11.13 3.05
CA LYS A 296 6.37 11.32 4.51
C LYS A 296 5.60 10.25 5.24
N LEU A 297 4.60 9.64 4.59
CA LEU A 297 3.81 8.62 5.25
C LEU A 297 4.56 7.30 5.30
N LYS A 298 4.65 6.75 6.49
CA LYS A 298 5.27 5.45 6.76
C LYS A 298 4.19 4.44 7.12
N MET A 299 4.39 3.18 6.78
CA MET A 299 3.48 2.11 7.20
C MET A 299 3.65 1.74 8.66
N PHE A 300 4.88 1.79 9.12
CA PHE A 300 5.27 1.51 10.50
C PHE A 300 6.62 2.16 10.80
N VAL A 301 7.00 2.19 12.06
CA VAL A 301 8.31 2.63 12.52
C VAL A 301 8.76 1.77 13.68
N ILE A 302 10.07 1.52 13.77
CA ILE A 302 10.68 0.80 14.88
C ILE A 302 11.42 1.80 15.77
N LEU A 303 11.13 1.79 17.07
CA LEU A 303 11.78 2.64 18.04
C LEU A 303 12.73 1.82 18.89
N GLY A 304 14.01 2.20 18.90
CA GLY A 304 15.05 1.59 19.73
C GLY A 304 15.18 0.07 19.57
N GLY A 305 14.81 -0.49 18.44
CA GLY A 305 14.78 -1.92 18.20
C GLY A 305 13.75 -2.70 19.02
N LYS A 306 12.94 -2.02 19.85
CA LYS A 306 12.04 -2.63 20.83
C LYS A 306 10.55 -2.43 20.52
N TYR A 307 10.16 -1.24 20.06
CA TYR A 307 8.77 -0.89 19.83
C TYR A 307 8.45 -0.81 18.35
N ILE A 308 7.45 -1.57 17.90
CA ILE A 308 6.91 -1.48 16.55
C ILE A 308 5.63 -0.65 16.62
N CYS A 309 5.67 0.53 16.01
CA CYS A 309 4.53 1.45 15.94
C CYS A 309 3.84 1.29 14.59
N THR A 310 2.55 0.98 14.59
CA THR A 310 1.72 0.79 13.39
C THR A 310 0.37 1.48 13.59
N HIS A 311 -0.34 1.79 12.50
CA HIS A 311 -1.68 2.35 12.64
C HIS A 311 -2.64 1.35 13.32
N SER A 312 -2.73 0.12 12.84
CA SER A 312 -3.76 -0.83 13.28
C SER A 312 -3.24 -2.13 13.89
N GLY A 313 -2.04 -2.13 14.44
CA GLY A 313 -1.45 -3.30 15.09
C GLY A 313 -0.75 -4.26 14.13
N LEU A 314 -0.05 -5.22 14.69
CA LEU A 314 0.75 -6.18 13.96
C LEU A 314 0.46 -7.60 14.45
N ARG A 315 0.17 -8.48 13.52
CA ARG A 315 0.08 -9.90 13.79
C ARG A 315 1.47 -10.53 13.66
N PHE A 316 1.84 -11.43 14.57
CA PHE A 316 3.19 -12.02 14.60
C PHE A 316 3.65 -12.65 13.28
N ARG A 317 2.76 -13.37 12.59
CA ARG A 317 3.08 -14.00 11.30
C ARG A 317 3.35 -13.00 10.18
N GLU A 318 3.01 -11.76 10.40
CA GLU A 318 3.08 -10.67 9.42
C GLU A 318 4.31 -9.79 9.64
N GLN A 319 5.18 -10.20 10.57
CA GLN A 319 6.38 -9.44 10.91
C GLN A 319 7.22 -9.15 9.68
N LEU A 320 7.19 -7.88 9.27
CA LEU A 320 8.13 -7.30 8.33
C LEU A 320 8.26 -8.03 6.97
N ASP A 321 7.37 -9.00 6.69
CA ASP A 321 7.32 -9.64 5.39
C ASP A 321 6.38 -8.84 4.47
N PRO A 322 6.83 -8.42 3.29
CA PRO A 322 6.01 -7.67 2.32
C PRO A 322 4.67 -8.32 2.02
N ARG A 323 4.58 -9.64 2.15
CA ARG A 323 3.36 -10.40 1.88
C ARG A 323 2.24 -10.15 2.88
N PHE A 324 2.57 -9.80 4.11
CA PHE A 324 1.61 -9.78 5.22
C PHE A 324 1.37 -8.41 5.85
N ILE A 325 2.25 -7.45 5.60
CA ILE A 325 2.24 -6.14 6.28
C ILE A 325 1.02 -5.26 5.92
N GLY A 326 0.19 -5.65 4.96
CA GLY A 326 -1.01 -4.89 4.58
C GLY A 326 -1.95 -4.61 5.75
N ASN A 327 -2.01 -5.50 6.71
CA ASN A 327 -2.91 -5.40 7.84
C ASN A 327 -2.52 -4.29 8.83
N VAL A 328 -1.27 -3.82 8.84
CA VAL A 328 -0.84 -2.73 9.74
C VAL A 328 -1.52 -1.39 9.46
N VAL A 329 -2.15 -1.25 8.28
CA VAL A 329 -2.90 -0.05 7.88
C VAL A 329 -4.41 -0.25 7.98
N TYR A 330 -4.91 -1.45 7.67
CA TYR A 330 -6.35 -1.69 7.59
C TYR A 330 -6.94 -2.31 8.85
N GLY A 331 -6.09 -2.88 9.70
CA GLY A 331 -6.54 -3.66 10.83
C GLY A 331 -7.32 -4.92 10.44
N ASN A 332 -7.78 -5.59 11.44
CA ASN A 332 -8.73 -6.67 11.32
C ASN A 332 -9.85 -6.47 12.35
N ARG A 333 -11.07 -6.90 12.04
CA ARG A 333 -12.21 -6.84 12.94
C ARG A 333 -11.98 -7.55 14.29
N ASP A 334 -10.97 -8.41 14.37
CA ASP A 334 -10.63 -9.18 15.57
C ASP A 334 -9.24 -8.78 16.11
N MET A 335 -9.03 -7.48 16.37
CA MET A 335 -7.77 -6.98 16.91
C MET A 335 -7.48 -7.50 18.31
N GLY A 336 -8.49 -7.70 19.15
CA GLY A 336 -8.29 -8.31 20.47
C GLY A 336 -7.65 -9.69 20.39
N ARG A 337 -7.97 -10.47 19.38
CA ARG A 337 -7.30 -11.74 19.10
C ARG A 337 -5.85 -11.55 18.65
N TYR A 338 -5.58 -10.56 17.80
CA TYR A 338 -4.23 -10.29 17.32
C TYR A 338 -3.31 -9.80 18.42
N ASP A 339 -3.79 -8.89 19.25
CA ASP A 339 -3.04 -8.40 20.40
C ASP A 339 -2.75 -9.53 21.39
N LYS A 340 -3.71 -10.42 21.62
CA LYS A 340 -3.54 -11.63 22.42
C LYS A 340 -2.53 -12.59 21.79
N GLU A 341 -2.61 -12.84 20.47
CA GLU A 341 -1.64 -13.64 19.74
C GLU A 341 -0.24 -13.02 19.84
N PHE A 342 -0.11 -11.69 19.63
CA PHE A 342 1.15 -10.98 19.77
C PHE A 342 1.73 -11.09 21.18
N SER A 343 0.91 -10.88 22.21
CA SER A 343 1.35 -10.95 23.62
C SER A 343 1.81 -12.35 24.04
N ASN A 344 1.25 -13.39 23.42
CA ASN A 344 1.60 -14.79 23.69
C ASN A 344 2.82 -15.27 22.91
N LEU A 345 3.42 -14.42 22.07
CA LEU A 345 4.62 -14.77 21.37
C LEU A 345 5.76 -15.04 22.32
N HIS A 346 6.42 -16.15 22.03
CA HIS A 346 7.49 -16.65 22.85
C HIS A 346 8.63 -15.65 23.05
N LYS A 347 9.13 -15.67 24.23
CA LYS A 347 10.15 -14.87 24.90
C LYS A 347 11.45 -14.47 24.17
N PRO A 348 11.84 -14.89 22.97
CA PRO A 348 13.12 -14.43 22.47
C PRO A 348 13.13 -13.01 21.92
N LEU A 349 11.96 -12.43 21.63
CA LEU A 349 11.89 -11.06 21.10
C LEU A 349 11.26 -10.15 22.18
N ASP A 350 12.08 -9.29 22.80
CA ASP A 350 11.60 -8.23 23.69
C ASP A 350 10.99 -7.09 22.86
N LEU A 351 10.02 -7.46 22.01
CA LEU A 351 9.32 -6.54 21.13
C LEU A 351 7.97 -6.14 21.73
N TRP A 352 7.62 -4.86 21.53
CA TRP A 352 6.35 -4.27 21.90
C TRP A 352 5.60 -3.81 20.66
N SER A 353 4.29 -4.01 20.61
CA SER A 353 3.39 -3.45 19.61
C SER A 353 2.72 -2.20 20.16
N ILE A 354 2.78 -1.08 19.44
CA ILE A 354 2.03 0.13 19.77
C ILE A 354 1.19 0.47 18.53
N HIS A 355 -0.12 0.62 18.72
CA HIS A 355 -1.03 0.91 17.63
C HIS A 355 -2.23 1.75 18.06
N ALA A 356 -3.05 2.18 17.09
CA ALA A 356 -4.33 2.85 17.27
C ALA A 356 -5.42 2.10 16.47
N HIS A 357 -6.48 2.75 15.98
CA HIS A 357 -7.48 2.31 14.99
C HIS A 357 -8.45 1.21 15.43
N CYS A 358 -8.15 0.36 16.37
CA CYS A 358 -9.00 -0.80 16.67
C CYS A 358 -9.42 -0.83 18.13
N LYS A 359 -10.70 -0.51 18.36
CA LYS A 359 -11.31 -0.58 19.71
C LYS A 359 -11.48 -2.01 20.15
N TYR A 360 -11.27 -2.26 21.44
CA TYR A 360 -11.80 -3.45 22.07
C TYR A 360 -13.31 -3.26 22.26
N PHE A 361 -14.11 -4.24 21.86
CA PHE A 361 -15.56 -4.11 21.87
C PHE A 361 -16.20 -4.00 23.26
N ASP A 362 -15.51 -4.42 24.31
CA ASP A 362 -16.04 -4.60 25.65
C ASP A 362 -15.52 -3.58 26.67
N SER A 363 -14.34 -3.02 26.47
CA SER A 363 -13.78 -2.02 27.39
C SER A 363 -12.62 -1.26 26.74
N TRP A 364 -12.38 -0.04 27.25
CA TRP A 364 -11.18 0.71 26.90
C TRP A 364 -10.06 0.37 27.90
N GLU A 365 -9.19 -0.53 27.50
CA GLU A 365 -8.03 -0.96 28.26
C GLU A 365 -6.76 -0.84 27.38
N PRO A 366 -6.09 0.31 27.37
CA PRO A 366 -4.96 0.56 26.45
C PRO A 366 -3.80 -0.43 26.60
N GLN A 367 -3.70 -1.11 27.72
CA GLN A 367 -2.66 -2.13 28.00
C GLN A 367 -3.28 -3.46 28.44
N ARG A 368 -4.37 -3.86 27.78
CA ARG A 368 -5.07 -5.11 28.08
C ARG A 368 -4.20 -6.36 27.94
N TYR A 369 -3.24 -6.32 27.06
CA TYR A 369 -2.34 -7.44 26.79
C TYR A 369 -0.88 -7.06 27.06
N PRO A 370 -0.08 -7.95 27.66
CA PRO A 370 1.35 -7.70 27.86
C PRO A 370 2.05 -7.36 26.53
N ARG A 371 2.92 -6.37 26.56
CA ARG A 371 3.69 -5.87 25.40
C ARG A 371 2.87 -5.29 24.24
N VAL A 372 1.59 -4.99 24.50
CA VAL A 372 0.75 -4.29 23.52
C VAL A 372 0.23 -3.01 24.15
N VAL A 373 0.32 -1.92 23.40
CA VAL A 373 -0.27 -0.62 23.75
C VAL A 373 -1.22 -0.22 22.64
N ASN A 374 -2.50 -0.13 22.96
CA ASN A 374 -3.54 0.35 22.06
C ASN A 374 -3.91 1.79 22.42
N LEU A 375 -3.64 2.72 21.51
CA LEU A 375 -3.93 4.14 21.65
C LEU A 375 -5.26 4.55 21.03
N ASP A 376 -6.10 3.61 20.57
CA ASP A 376 -7.40 3.94 20.01
C ASP A 376 -8.28 4.62 21.09
N PRO A 377 -8.83 5.82 20.83
CA PRO A 377 -9.62 6.53 21.82
C PRO A 377 -10.97 5.85 22.07
N PRO A 378 -11.51 5.94 23.30
CA PRO A 378 -12.81 5.32 23.61
C PRO A 378 -13.96 5.96 22.84
N SER A 379 -13.83 7.23 22.42
CA SER A 379 -14.85 7.93 21.64
C SER A 379 -14.24 8.92 20.64
N GLU A 380 -15.02 9.35 19.66
CA GLU A 380 -14.62 10.36 18.66
C GLU A 380 -14.42 11.77 19.25
N ASN A 381 -14.81 11.98 20.51
CA ASN A 381 -14.64 13.24 21.22
C ASN A 381 -13.36 13.28 22.07
N GLU A 382 -12.53 12.26 21.94
CA GLU A 382 -11.32 12.07 22.73
C GLU A 382 -10.12 11.80 21.84
N ILE A 383 -8.95 12.15 22.33
CA ILE A 383 -7.66 11.72 21.76
C ILE A 383 -6.86 11.04 22.86
N VAL A 384 -6.30 9.92 22.55
CA VAL A 384 -5.31 9.25 23.39
C VAL A 384 -3.92 9.61 22.89
N TYR A 385 -3.04 9.99 23.81
CA TYR A 385 -1.63 10.08 23.51
C TYR A 385 -0.81 9.30 24.53
N GLY A 386 0.35 8.81 24.11
CA GLY A 386 1.32 8.16 24.96
C GLY A 386 2.61 8.97 25.06
N GLU A 387 3.23 8.96 26.24
CA GLU A 387 4.60 9.43 26.42
C GLU A 387 5.51 8.21 26.63
N LEU A 388 6.40 7.93 25.72
CA LEU A 388 7.42 6.91 25.89
C LEU A 388 8.65 7.57 26.56
N VAL A 389 8.93 7.16 27.78
CA VAL A 389 10.03 7.68 28.62
C VAL A 389 10.74 6.51 29.29
N ASN A 390 12.05 6.43 29.13
CA ASN A 390 12.87 5.37 29.76
C ASN A 390 12.36 3.93 29.52
N GLY A 391 11.75 3.71 28.35
CA GLY A 391 11.22 2.38 27.99
C GLY A 391 9.83 2.06 28.53
N GLU A 392 9.13 3.03 29.13
CA GLU A 392 7.75 2.89 29.59
C GLU A 392 6.82 3.84 28.84
N VAL A 393 5.62 3.37 28.51
CA VAL A 393 4.58 4.18 27.86
C VAL A 393 3.58 4.62 28.91
N LYS A 394 3.55 5.93 29.20
CA LYS A 394 2.50 6.55 30.00
C LYS A 394 1.38 7.03 29.09
N ILE A 395 0.17 6.56 29.31
CA ILE A 395 -1.01 6.88 28.50
C ILE A 395 -1.79 8.02 29.12
N CYS A 396 -2.21 8.97 28.30
CA CYS A 396 -2.99 10.13 28.68
C CYS A 396 -4.19 10.27 27.75
N LEU A 397 -5.34 10.65 28.31
CA LEU A 397 -6.57 10.94 27.58
C LEU A 397 -6.80 12.46 27.56
N VAL A 398 -7.21 12.98 26.40
CA VAL A 398 -7.64 14.37 26.23
C VAL A 398 -9.09 14.37 25.75
N GLU A 399 -9.96 14.97 26.52
CA GLU A 399 -11.37 15.14 26.20
C GLU A 399 -11.62 16.48 25.49
N LYS A 400 -12.72 16.55 24.73
CA LYS A 400 -13.13 17.71 23.93
C LYS A 400 -13.43 18.96 24.77
#